data_c1fcd5a9c038fbffae579845acd6430a
#
_entry.id   c1fcd5a9c038fbffae579845acd6430a
#
_cell.length_a   1.000
_cell.length_b   1.000
_cell.length_c   1.000
_cell.angle_alpha   90.00
_cell.angle_beta   90.00
_cell.angle_gamma   90.00
#
_symmetry.space_group_name_H-M   'P 1'
#
loop_
_entity.id
_entity.type
_entity.pdbx_description
1 polymer ?
#
loop_
_entity_poly.entity_id
_entity_poly.type
_entity_poly.pdbx_seq_one_letter_code
_entity_poly.pdbx_strand_id
1 'polypeptide(L)'
;MKKVLIISFTIVICFVALFWITIETNPEIATRLGFASGPGKPVEVTPDAPNAMVPSIVYGGKLYRTTGKQIPAEVDESAIVGRISSVVPLSQLPSNEGEANFGEVGDPYAITSDGLLVIMGHEWVLFELSKYSMK
;
A
#
# COMPACT_ATOMS: atom_id res chain seq x y z
N MET A 1 -3.00 -42.19 -31.44
CA MET A 1 -3.55 -41.13 -30.57
C MET A 1 -2.72 -40.85 -29.30
N LYS A 2 -2.25 -41.89 -28.57
CA LYS A 2 -1.46 -41.66 -27.34
C LYS A 2 -0.14 -40.89 -27.55
N LYS A 3 0.57 -41.11 -28.68
CA LYS A 3 1.84 -40.40 -28.99
C LYS A 3 1.69 -38.90 -29.22
N VAL A 4 0.58 -38.50 -29.89
CA VAL A 4 0.29 -37.09 -30.17
C VAL A 4 -0.07 -36.34 -28.88
N LEU A 5 -0.79 -37.01 -27.99
CA LEU A 5 -1.15 -36.42 -26.65
C LEU A 5 0.08 -36.16 -25.77
N ILE A 6 1.05 -37.08 -25.80
CA ILE A 6 2.30 -36.96 -25.02
C ILE A 6 3.14 -35.78 -25.53
N ILE A 7 3.27 -35.64 -26.84
CA ILE A 7 4.04 -34.54 -27.47
C ILE A 7 3.40 -33.20 -27.15
N SER A 8 2.07 -33.09 -27.21
CA SER A 8 1.35 -31.86 -26.85
C SER A 8 1.54 -31.49 -25.40
N PHE A 9 1.52 -32.45 -24.48
CA PHE A 9 1.71 -32.19 -23.05
C PHE A 9 3.14 -31.77 -22.74
N THR A 10 4.14 -32.34 -23.42
CA THR A 10 5.54 -31.95 -23.24
C THR A 10 5.81 -30.52 -23.70
N ILE A 11 5.22 -30.10 -24.80
CA ILE A 11 5.35 -28.72 -25.30
C ILE A 11 4.76 -27.72 -24.33
N VAL A 12 3.59 -28.00 -23.76
CA VAL A 12 2.97 -27.10 -22.74
C VAL A 12 3.84 -26.95 -21.50
N ILE A 13 4.42 -28.04 -21.01
CA ILE A 13 5.31 -27.99 -19.84
C ILE A 13 6.57 -27.16 -20.15
N CYS A 14 7.16 -27.30 -21.33
CA CYS A 14 8.31 -26.50 -21.75
C CYS A 14 7.98 -25.01 -21.82
N PHE A 15 6.81 -24.62 -22.32
CA PHE A 15 6.37 -23.23 -22.38
C PHE A 15 6.17 -22.65 -20.97
N VAL A 16 5.57 -23.40 -20.06
CA VAL A 16 5.38 -22.97 -18.69
C VAL A 16 6.74 -22.81 -17.98
N ALA A 17 7.67 -23.74 -18.15
CA ALA A 17 9.00 -23.66 -17.55
C ALA A 17 9.80 -22.46 -18.09
N LEU A 18 9.76 -22.19 -19.39
CA LEU A 18 10.42 -21.04 -20.00
C LEU A 18 9.80 -19.72 -19.52
N PHE A 19 8.48 -19.68 -19.34
CA PHE A 19 7.80 -18.50 -18.79
C PHE A 19 8.24 -18.20 -17.36
N TRP A 20 8.37 -19.22 -16.51
CA TRP A 20 8.86 -19.05 -15.14
C TRP A 20 10.31 -18.56 -15.09
N ILE A 21 11.20 -19.11 -15.92
CA ILE A 21 12.60 -18.66 -15.99
C ILE A 21 12.68 -17.20 -16.44
N THR A 22 11.83 -16.77 -17.35
CA THR A 22 11.83 -15.38 -17.85
C THR A 22 11.39 -14.38 -16.78
N ILE A 23 10.50 -14.77 -15.86
CA ILE A 23 10.04 -13.92 -14.78
C ILE A 23 11.14 -13.76 -13.71
N GLU A 24 11.90 -14.82 -13.40
CA GLU A 24 12.98 -14.75 -12.40
C GLU A 24 14.18 -13.93 -12.89
N THR A 25 14.46 -13.93 -14.20
CA THR A 25 15.63 -13.23 -14.75
C THR A 25 15.39 -11.78 -15.15
N ASN A 26 14.12 -11.34 -15.27
CA ASN A 26 13.76 -9.96 -15.63
C ASN A 26 12.70 -9.37 -14.72
N PRO A 27 13.09 -8.82 -13.56
CA PRO A 27 12.15 -8.20 -12.61
C PRO A 27 11.35 -7.02 -13.21
N GLU A 28 11.88 -6.33 -14.23
CA GLU A 28 11.16 -5.26 -14.93
C GLU A 28 9.92 -5.75 -15.68
N ILE A 29 9.95 -6.96 -16.25
CA ILE A 29 8.81 -7.53 -16.96
C ILE A 29 7.71 -7.93 -15.98
N ALA A 30 8.08 -8.47 -14.82
CA ALA A 30 7.15 -8.83 -13.76
C ALA A 30 6.37 -7.60 -13.24
N THR A 31 7.04 -6.46 -13.10
CA THR A 31 6.42 -5.20 -12.68
C THR A 31 5.45 -4.65 -13.72
N ARG A 32 5.76 -4.75 -15.01
CA ARG A 32 4.88 -4.30 -16.10
C ARG A 32 3.62 -5.16 -16.26
N LEU A 33 3.69 -6.43 -15.91
CA LEU A 33 2.57 -7.38 -16.01
C LEU A 33 1.73 -7.45 -14.71
N GLY A 34 2.05 -6.68 -13.67
CA GLY A 34 1.30 -6.64 -12.42
C GLY A 34 1.46 -7.87 -11.54
N PHE A 35 2.44 -8.76 -11.83
CA PHE A 35 2.70 -9.97 -11.05
C PHE A 35 3.74 -9.77 -9.93
N ALA A 36 4.33 -8.59 -9.80
CA ALA A 36 5.28 -8.27 -8.75
C ALA A 36 4.57 -7.86 -7.45
N SER A 37 3.74 -8.76 -6.92
CA SER A 37 3.34 -8.72 -5.51
C SER A 37 4.31 -9.60 -4.72
N GLY A 38 5.58 -9.21 -4.71
CA GLY A 38 6.49 -9.69 -3.68
C GLY A 38 6.08 -9.11 -2.32
N PRO A 39 6.44 -9.75 -1.18
CA PRO A 39 6.24 -9.16 0.13
C PRO A 39 6.84 -7.75 0.08
N GLY A 40 6.00 -6.74 0.22
CA GLY A 40 6.40 -5.35 0.09
C GLY A 40 7.62 -5.12 0.96
N LYS A 41 8.74 -4.74 0.35
CA LYS A 41 9.83 -4.18 1.13
C LYS A 41 9.21 -3.07 1.97
N PRO A 42 9.47 -3.04 3.30
CA PRO A 42 9.10 -1.88 4.08
C PRO A 42 9.55 -0.66 3.27
N VAL A 43 8.65 0.28 3.03
CA VAL A 43 9.04 1.57 2.46
C VAL A 43 10.01 2.12 3.49
N GLU A 44 11.30 1.97 3.20
CA GLU A 44 12.35 2.57 3.97
C GLU A 44 12.15 4.07 3.79
N VAL A 45 11.45 4.67 4.74
CA VAL A 45 11.29 6.12 4.84
C VAL A 45 12.70 6.61 5.15
N THR A 46 13.46 6.89 4.10
CA THR A 46 14.77 7.52 4.23
C THR A 46 14.53 8.91 4.83
N PRO A 47 15.03 9.17 6.05
CA PRO A 47 14.83 10.45 6.73
C PRO A 47 15.51 11.64 6.02
N ASP A 48 16.22 11.38 4.93
CA ASP A 48 17.16 12.31 4.32
C ASP A 48 16.67 13.02 3.04
N ALA A 49 15.40 12.92 2.68
CA ALA A 49 14.86 13.84 1.69
C ALA A 49 14.55 15.18 2.39
N PRO A 50 15.27 16.28 2.11
CA PRO A 50 15.16 17.52 2.88
C PRO A 50 13.78 18.21 2.83
N ASN A 51 12.80 17.61 2.16
CA ASN A 51 11.41 18.09 2.08
C ASN A 51 10.36 16.96 2.03
N ALA A 52 10.71 15.72 2.30
CA ALA A 52 9.73 14.63 2.36
C ALA A 52 8.96 14.72 3.67
N MET A 53 7.70 15.15 3.59
CA MET A 53 6.81 15.09 4.73
C MET A 53 6.37 13.64 4.97
N VAL A 54 6.23 13.29 6.23
CA VAL A 54 5.71 11.97 6.64
C VAL A 54 4.26 11.84 6.19
N PRO A 55 3.83 10.69 5.63
CA PRO A 55 2.44 10.42 5.32
C PRO A 55 1.52 10.80 6.48
N SER A 56 0.53 11.61 6.21
CA SER A 56 -0.33 12.24 7.22
C SER A 56 -1.76 12.37 6.72
N ILE A 57 -2.72 12.32 7.64
CA ILE A 57 -4.16 12.49 7.38
C ILE A 57 -4.80 13.35 8.48
N VAL A 58 -5.83 14.11 8.13
CA VAL A 58 -6.64 14.87 9.09
C VAL A 58 -7.91 14.10 9.42
N TYR A 59 -8.16 13.89 10.71
CA TYR A 59 -9.40 13.31 11.22
C TYR A 59 -9.80 13.98 12.53
N GLY A 60 -11.08 14.37 12.66
CA GLY A 60 -11.60 15.06 13.84
C GLY A 60 -10.89 16.40 14.10
N GLY A 61 -10.48 17.11 13.06
CA GLY A 61 -9.72 18.35 13.14
C GLY A 61 -8.30 18.19 13.69
N LYS A 62 -7.76 16.97 13.72
CA LYS A 62 -6.43 16.64 14.22
C LYS A 62 -5.59 15.96 13.15
N LEU A 63 -4.29 16.23 13.16
CA LEU A 63 -3.34 15.64 12.24
C LEU A 63 -2.80 14.32 12.81
N TYR A 64 -2.96 13.25 12.06
CA TYR A 64 -2.38 11.94 12.34
C TYR A 64 -1.23 11.66 11.37
N ARG A 65 -0.15 11.07 11.88
CA ARG A 65 1.06 10.75 11.11
C ARG A 65 1.37 9.27 11.18
N THR A 66 1.84 8.71 10.08
CA THR A 66 2.21 7.30 10.04
C THR A 66 3.32 6.98 11.03
N THR A 67 3.20 5.83 11.70
CA THR A 67 4.27 5.23 12.50
C THR A 67 5.12 4.27 11.67
N GLY A 68 4.70 3.94 10.44
CA GLY A 68 5.27 2.87 9.62
C GLY A 68 4.94 1.47 10.11
N LYS A 69 4.20 1.33 11.22
CA LYS A 69 3.84 0.03 11.78
C LYS A 69 2.64 -0.54 11.04
N GLN A 70 2.87 -1.63 10.33
CA GLN A 70 1.82 -2.43 9.73
C GLN A 70 1.10 -3.25 10.79
N ILE A 71 -0.22 -3.28 10.71
CA ILE A 71 -1.07 -4.05 11.60
C ILE A 71 -1.68 -5.20 10.78
N PRO A 72 -1.26 -6.44 10.99
CA PRO A 72 -1.82 -7.60 10.32
C PRO A 72 -3.17 -7.95 10.97
N ALA A 73 -4.19 -7.14 10.74
CA ALA A 73 -5.53 -7.35 11.28
C ALA A 73 -6.56 -7.16 10.18
N GLU A 74 -7.58 -8.00 10.18
CA GLU A 74 -8.83 -7.70 9.50
C GLU A 74 -9.54 -6.61 10.30
N VAL A 75 -9.70 -5.45 9.69
CA VAL A 75 -10.45 -4.34 10.29
C VAL A 75 -11.93 -4.57 9.99
N ASP A 76 -12.75 -4.67 11.03
CA ASP A 76 -14.18 -4.78 10.89
C ASP A 76 -14.75 -3.53 10.19
N GLU A 77 -15.68 -3.69 9.26
CA GLU A 77 -16.33 -2.57 8.57
C GLU A 77 -16.97 -1.57 9.53
N SER A 78 -17.44 -2.04 10.69
CA SER A 78 -18.03 -1.18 11.73
C SER A 78 -17.01 -0.25 12.40
N ALA A 79 -15.72 -0.55 12.31
CA ALA A 79 -14.63 0.29 12.82
C ALA A 79 -14.20 1.38 11.82
N ILE A 80 -14.64 1.30 10.56
CA ILE A 80 -14.35 2.32 9.54
C ILE A 80 -15.14 3.57 9.87
N VAL A 81 -14.43 4.65 10.15
CA VAL A 81 -15.01 5.95 10.52
C VAL A 81 -15.04 6.95 9.37
N GLY A 82 -14.37 6.64 8.26
CA GLY A 82 -14.37 7.50 7.08
C GLY A 82 -13.52 6.97 5.94
N ARG A 83 -13.44 7.79 4.89
CA ARG A 83 -12.62 7.54 3.70
C ARG A 83 -11.89 8.82 3.31
N ILE A 84 -10.71 8.68 2.72
CA ILE A 84 -9.94 9.82 2.21
C ILE A 84 -10.81 10.59 1.22
N SER A 85 -11.03 11.87 1.50
CA SER A 85 -11.88 12.75 0.69
C SER A 85 -11.10 13.51 -0.38
N SER A 86 -9.83 13.81 -0.11
CA SER A 86 -8.91 14.48 -1.04
C SER A 86 -7.47 14.14 -0.73
N VAL A 87 -6.62 14.22 -1.76
CA VAL A 87 -5.18 13.96 -1.63
C VAL A 87 -4.41 15.17 -2.09
N VAL A 88 -3.48 15.62 -1.26
CA VAL A 88 -2.50 16.66 -1.58
C VAL A 88 -1.12 16.05 -1.83
N PRO A 89 -0.19 16.74 -2.49
CA PRO A 89 1.17 16.25 -2.67
C PRO A 89 1.85 15.88 -1.34
N LEU A 90 2.72 14.86 -1.35
CA LEU A 90 3.47 14.44 -0.15
C LEU A 90 4.32 15.55 0.47
N SER A 91 4.68 16.56 -0.29
CA SER A 91 5.40 17.77 0.17
C SER A 91 4.52 18.78 0.89
N GLN A 92 3.20 18.53 0.99
CA GLN A 92 2.23 19.43 1.60
C GLN A 92 1.56 18.73 2.79
N LEU A 93 1.36 19.48 3.90
CA LEU A 93 0.55 18.99 5.01
C LEU A 93 -0.94 19.08 4.66
N PRO A 94 -1.71 18.00 4.89
CA PRO A 94 -3.16 18.06 4.78
C PRO A 94 -3.73 18.99 5.87
N SER A 95 -4.80 19.70 5.55
CA SER A 95 -5.41 20.72 6.43
C SER A 95 -6.91 20.58 6.59
N ASN A 96 -7.57 19.86 5.69
CA ASN A 96 -9.02 19.67 5.72
C ASN A 96 -9.39 18.27 6.23
N GLU A 97 -10.60 18.14 6.77
CA GLU A 97 -11.11 16.85 7.26
C GLU A 97 -11.12 15.80 6.14
N GLY A 98 -10.55 14.61 6.41
CA GLY A 98 -10.42 13.53 5.45
C GLY A 98 -9.35 13.74 4.37
N GLU A 99 -8.61 14.84 4.41
CA GLU A 99 -7.51 15.10 3.50
C GLU A 99 -6.25 14.36 3.94
N ALA A 100 -5.54 13.76 2.97
CA ALA A 100 -4.28 13.06 3.19
C ALA A 100 -3.22 13.52 2.20
N ASN A 101 -1.94 13.33 2.51
CA ASN A 101 -0.84 13.54 1.56
C ASN A 101 -0.26 12.23 1.01
N PHE A 102 -1.05 11.16 1.04
CA PHE A 102 -0.72 9.81 0.54
C PHE A 102 -2.02 9.08 0.17
N GLY A 103 -1.91 7.89 -0.41
CA GLY A 103 -3.05 7.03 -0.74
C GLY A 103 -3.91 7.55 -1.88
N GLU A 104 -5.13 7.07 -1.94
CA GLU A 104 -6.10 7.43 -2.96
C GLU A 104 -7.43 7.93 -2.34
N VAL A 105 -8.15 8.75 -3.07
CA VAL A 105 -9.51 9.17 -2.67
C VAL A 105 -10.40 7.93 -2.61
N GLY A 106 -11.08 7.75 -1.47
CA GLY A 106 -11.91 6.59 -1.20
C GLY A 106 -11.25 5.53 -0.30
N ASP A 107 -9.95 5.59 -0.07
CA ASP A 107 -9.26 4.68 0.85
C ASP A 107 -9.86 4.79 2.26
N PRO A 108 -10.24 3.66 2.88
CA PRO A 108 -10.86 3.66 4.19
C PRO A 108 -9.85 3.92 5.31
N TYR A 109 -10.33 4.55 6.37
CA TYR A 109 -9.61 4.60 7.65
C TYR A 109 -10.53 4.25 8.81
N ALA A 110 -9.94 3.61 9.83
CA ALA A 110 -10.63 3.11 11.00
C ALA A 110 -10.01 3.67 12.28
N ILE A 111 -10.83 3.86 13.31
CA ILE A 111 -10.34 4.30 14.61
C ILE A 111 -10.01 3.11 15.51
N THR A 112 -8.94 3.23 16.29
CA THR A 112 -8.55 2.25 17.32
C THR A 112 -8.20 2.96 18.61
N SER A 113 -7.95 2.18 19.68
CA SER A 113 -7.44 2.72 20.94
C SER A 113 -6.08 3.45 20.79
N ASP A 114 -5.28 3.03 19.82
CA ASP A 114 -3.91 3.50 19.64
C ASP A 114 -3.79 4.61 18.58
N GLY A 115 -4.87 4.88 17.82
CA GLY A 115 -4.88 5.93 16.80
C GLY A 115 -5.77 5.60 15.62
N LEU A 116 -5.37 5.98 14.42
CA LEU A 116 -6.04 5.63 13.17
C LEU A 116 -5.31 4.50 12.46
N LEU A 117 -6.06 3.54 11.93
CA LEU A 117 -5.57 2.62 10.92
C LEU A 117 -6.00 3.16 9.56
N VAL A 118 -5.04 3.32 8.65
CA VAL A 118 -5.31 3.77 7.28
C VAL A 118 -4.74 2.74 6.31
N ILE A 119 -5.46 2.44 5.24
CA ILE A 119 -4.95 1.57 4.19
C ILE A 119 -3.83 2.31 3.44
N MET A 120 -2.68 1.64 3.32
CA MET A 120 -1.57 2.05 2.46
C MET A 120 -1.21 0.88 1.55
N GLY A 121 -1.51 1.00 0.27
CA GLY A 121 -1.44 -0.14 -0.65
C GLY A 121 -2.52 -1.17 -0.33
N HIS A 122 -2.15 -2.29 0.27
CA HIS A 122 -3.11 -3.33 0.67
C HIS A 122 -3.03 -3.69 2.16
N GLU A 123 -2.37 -2.85 2.96
CA GLU A 123 -2.09 -3.12 4.36
C GLU A 123 -2.58 -1.99 5.25
N TRP A 124 -3.07 -2.36 6.43
CA TRP A 124 -3.44 -1.41 7.46
C TRP A 124 -2.20 -0.92 8.18
N VAL A 125 -2.00 0.38 8.23
CA VAL A 125 -0.86 1.04 8.88
C VAL A 125 -1.37 1.93 10.00
N LEU A 126 -0.70 1.86 11.15
CA LEU A 126 -1.03 2.69 12.31
C LEU A 126 -0.53 4.13 12.12
N PHE A 127 -1.44 5.08 12.35
CA PHE A 127 -1.18 6.51 12.40
C PHE A 127 -1.46 7.02 13.80
N GLU A 128 -0.52 7.73 14.38
CA GLU A 128 -0.64 8.35 15.69
C GLU A 128 -0.91 9.85 15.60
N LEU A 129 -1.53 10.38 16.65
CA LEU A 129 -1.78 11.81 16.77
C LEU A 129 -0.47 12.59 16.71
N SER A 130 -0.37 13.52 15.77
CA SER A 130 0.80 14.41 15.67
C SER A 130 0.88 15.32 16.88
N LYS A 131 2.08 15.49 17.41
CA LYS A 131 2.35 16.49 18.45
C LYS A 131 2.31 17.93 17.92
N TYR A 132 2.29 18.09 16.58
CA TYR A 132 2.15 19.40 15.95
C TYR A 132 0.68 19.78 15.91
N SER A 133 0.29 20.80 16.65
CA SER A 133 -1.03 21.42 16.54
C SER A 133 -1.12 22.19 15.22
N MET A 134 -2.17 21.91 14.45
CA MET A 134 -2.54 22.81 13.36
C MET A 134 -3.01 24.14 13.99
N LYS A 135 -2.34 25.24 13.63
CA LYS A 135 -2.76 26.60 14.00
C LYS A 135 -3.73 27.14 12.96
#